data_7df365730f23a03c0738395aa6608bd8
#
_entry.id   7df365730f23a03c0738395aa6608bd8
#
_cell.length_a   1.000
_cell.length_b   1.000
_cell.length_c   1.000
_cell.angle_alpha   90.00
_cell.angle_beta   90.00
_cell.angle_gamma   90.00
#
_symmetry.space_group_name_H-M   'P 1'
#
loop_
_entity.id
_entity.type
_entity.pdbx_description
1 polymer ?
#
loop_
_entity_poly.entity_id
_entity_poly.type
_entity_poly.pdbx_seq_one_letter_code
_entity_poly.pdbx_strand_id
1 'polypeptide(L)'
;MSSFWRGLLIQKQVVSALVIRELYTRFGREGLGFAWIVAEPLMFALPVLFVWRAVRDPNEHGLSLVPFLWSGYLPLLLFRHLGGRILGFVRANVPLLYHQRVKIFDIFLARAALEIFSNLTALIVSFAVFYAIGAVDVPRDLPMFYLGYFYMIWWAVAVALFIGALCERTDWVQQAWLPYSYLYMMFSGFFYLADWLPPGLRNVALYQPYTQAYEMIRAGVFGTTITTHGDPIYTTFALAILTLFGLWLMRDARQYIMIE
;
A
#
# COMPACT_ATOMS: atom_id res chain seq x y z
N MET A 1 -24.61 20.34 18.48
CA MET A 1 -23.81 19.50 17.55
C MET A 1 -24.75 18.51 16.91
N SER A 2 -24.78 18.43 15.57
CA SER A 2 -25.61 17.46 14.85
C SER A 2 -25.21 16.02 15.23
N SER A 3 -26.14 15.08 15.14
CA SER A 3 -25.92 13.64 15.40
C SER A 3 -24.71 13.07 14.61
N PHE A 4 -24.48 13.60 13.42
CA PHE A 4 -23.37 13.25 12.54
C PHE A 4 -22.00 13.56 13.16
N TRP A 5 -21.78 14.76 13.69
CA TRP A 5 -20.52 15.16 14.31
C TRP A 5 -20.19 14.34 15.57
N ARG A 6 -21.22 14.01 16.37
CA ARG A 6 -21.02 13.09 17.50
C ARG A 6 -20.58 11.70 17.02
N GLY A 7 -21.18 11.19 15.94
CA GLY A 7 -20.79 9.91 15.36
C GLY A 7 -19.32 9.89 14.91
N LEU A 8 -18.86 10.94 14.23
CA LEU A 8 -17.45 11.07 13.81
C LEU A 8 -16.48 11.15 14.98
N LEU A 9 -16.82 11.86 16.05
CA LEU A 9 -15.95 11.95 17.24
C LEU A 9 -15.83 10.58 17.93
N ILE A 10 -16.94 9.84 18.06
CA ILE A 10 -16.92 8.49 18.63
C ILE A 10 -16.07 7.56 17.74
N GLN A 11 -16.25 7.60 16.42
CA GLN A 11 -15.49 6.79 15.50
C GLN A 11 -13.99 7.11 15.59
N LYS A 12 -13.61 8.39 15.63
CA LYS A 12 -12.22 8.81 15.85
C LYS A 12 -11.63 8.23 17.13
N GLN A 13 -12.36 8.29 18.25
CA GLN A 13 -11.92 7.72 19.54
C GLN A 13 -11.75 6.20 19.46
N VAL A 14 -12.70 5.49 18.86
CA VAL A 14 -12.64 4.03 18.68
C VAL A 14 -11.46 3.65 17.82
N VAL A 15 -11.30 4.27 16.64
CA VAL A 15 -10.20 3.98 15.72
C VAL A 15 -8.85 4.29 16.38
N SER A 16 -8.70 5.42 17.09
CA SER A 16 -7.47 5.77 17.80
C SER A 16 -7.10 4.74 18.87
N ALA A 17 -8.09 4.29 19.66
CA ALA A 17 -7.87 3.26 20.66
C ALA A 17 -7.45 1.92 20.04
N LEU A 18 -8.06 1.56 18.91
CA LEU A 18 -7.70 0.35 18.15
C LEU A 18 -6.30 0.44 17.57
N VAL A 19 -5.89 1.59 17.02
CA VAL A 19 -4.53 1.83 16.51
C VAL A 19 -3.51 1.67 17.65
N ILE A 20 -3.75 2.30 18.80
CA ILE A 20 -2.86 2.18 19.96
C ILE A 20 -2.75 0.72 20.42
N ARG A 21 -3.87 0.00 20.52
CA ARG A 21 -3.87 -1.42 20.85
C ARG A 21 -3.05 -2.25 19.86
N GLU A 22 -3.26 -2.04 18.57
CA GLU A 22 -2.55 -2.76 17.51
C GLU A 22 -1.05 -2.46 17.54
N LEU A 23 -0.67 -1.20 17.83
CA LEU A 23 0.71 -0.78 18.04
C LEU A 23 1.37 -1.55 19.20
N TYR A 24 0.70 -1.59 20.36
CA TYR A 24 1.23 -2.33 21.52
C TYR A 24 1.31 -3.84 21.25
N THR A 25 0.32 -4.39 20.56
CA THR A 25 0.32 -5.83 20.25
C THR A 25 1.46 -6.20 19.30
N ARG A 26 1.77 -5.33 18.33
CA ARG A 26 2.83 -5.56 17.34
C ARG A 26 4.22 -5.26 17.86
N PHE A 27 4.37 -4.16 18.57
CA PHE A 27 5.69 -3.56 18.85
C PHE A 27 6.01 -3.47 20.34
N GLY A 28 5.03 -3.73 21.23
CA GLY A 28 5.16 -3.53 22.67
C GLY A 28 6.00 -4.59 23.39
N ARG A 29 6.27 -5.73 22.76
CA ARG A 29 6.86 -6.88 23.47
C ARG A 29 8.38 -6.86 23.61
N GLU A 30 9.11 -6.12 22.77
CA GLU A 30 10.57 -6.21 22.70
C GLU A 30 11.34 -4.88 22.61
N GLY A 31 10.68 -3.72 22.81
CA GLY A 31 11.34 -2.40 22.77
C GLY A 31 11.94 -1.99 21.39
N LEU A 32 12.26 -2.96 20.54
CA LEU A 32 12.81 -2.79 19.20
C LEU A 32 11.74 -2.72 18.10
N GLY A 33 10.46 -2.93 18.45
CA GLY A 33 9.40 -3.07 17.47
C GLY A 33 9.20 -1.86 16.58
N PHE A 34 9.45 -0.65 17.10
CA PHE A 34 9.37 0.56 16.28
C PHE A 34 10.54 0.66 15.28
N ALA A 35 11.73 0.24 15.67
CA ALA A 35 12.89 0.19 14.77
C ALA A 35 12.66 -0.82 13.63
N TRP A 36 11.89 -1.88 13.87
CA TRP A 36 11.56 -2.89 12.88
C TRP A 36 10.72 -2.36 11.71
N ILE A 37 9.84 -1.37 11.95
CA ILE A 37 9.07 -0.68 10.89
C ILE A 37 9.99 -0.12 9.79
N VAL A 38 11.15 0.37 10.21
CA VAL A 38 12.14 0.96 9.31
C VAL A 38 13.14 -0.07 8.81
N ALA A 39 13.55 -1.00 9.69
CA ALA A 39 14.54 -2.01 9.36
C ALA A 39 14.03 -3.00 8.31
N GLU A 40 12.78 -3.45 8.41
CA GLU A 40 12.19 -4.43 7.50
C GLU A 40 12.28 -4.01 6.03
N PRO A 41 11.80 -2.81 5.62
CA PRO A 41 11.94 -2.34 4.24
C PRO A 41 13.39 -2.22 3.78
N LEU A 42 14.27 -1.75 4.65
CA LEU A 42 15.69 -1.60 4.31
C LEU A 42 16.40 -2.94 4.17
N MET A 43 16.11 -3.91 5.03
CA MET A 43 16.66 -5.25 4.96
C MET A 43 16.31 -5.99 3.67
N PHE A 44 15.17 -5.71 3.07
CA PHE A 44 14.79 -6.25 1.76
C PHE A 44 15.31 -5.40 0.61
N ALA A 45 15.28 -4.07 0.72
CA ALA A 45 15.74 -3.18 -0.33
C ALA A 45 17.25 -3.31 -0.58
N LEU A 46 18.07 -3.43 0.47
CA LEU A 46 19.53 -3.51 0.34
C LEU A 46 20.00 -4.76 -0.43
N PRO A 47 19.55 -6.00 -0.11
CA PRO A 47 19.93 -7.17 -0.90
C PRO A 47 19.46 -7.10 -2.35
N VAL A 48 18.22 -6.64 -2.60
CA VAL A 48 17.70 -6.45 -3.96
C VAL A 48 18.58 -5.48 -4.72
N LEU A 49 18.93 -4.35 -4.09
CA LEU A 49 19.80 -3.33 -4.67
C LEU A 49 21.21 -3.88 -4.95
N PHE A 50 21.75 -4.70 -4.04
CA PHE A 50 23.06 -5.33 -4.21
C PHE A 50 23.05 -6.34 -5.37
N VAL A 51 22.05 -7.22 -5.44
CA VAL A 51 21.90 -8.21 -6.52
C VAL A 51 21.69 -7.50 -7.86
N TRP A 52 20.82 -6.49 -7.91
CA TRP A 52 20.56 -5.77 -9.15
C TRP A 52 21.78 -4.99 -9.64
N ARG A 53 22.55 -4.39 -8.73
CA ARG A 53 23.81 -3.72 -9.08
C ARG A 53 24.89 -4.69 -9.60
N ALA A 54 24.82 -5.96 -9.20
CA ALA A 54 25.74 -6.99 -9.70
C ALA A 54 25.32 -7.56 -11.08
N VAL A 55 24.00 -7.51 -11.40
CA VAL A 55 23.42 -8.13 -12.61
C VAL A 55 23.09 -7.11 -13.69
N ARG A 56 22.76 -5.86 -13.30
CA ARG A 56 22.35 -4.78 -14.21
C ARG A 56 23.36 -3.63 -14.18
N ASP A 57 23.44 -2.94 -15.30
CA ASP A 57 24.21 -1.69 -15.37
C ASP A 57 23.65 -0.68 -14.37
N PRO A 58 24.49 0.02 -13.56
CA PRO A 58 24.04 1.04 -12.61
C PRO A 58 23.14 2.14 -13.22
N ASN A 59 23.24 2.35 -14.52
CA ASN A 59 22.49 3.34 -15.29
C ASN A 59 21.71 2.70 -16.45
N GLU A 60 20.90 1.70 -16.17
CA GLU A 60 20.06 1.06 -17.17
C GLU A 60 19.05 2.07 -17.76
N HIS A 61 18.99 2.19 -19.07
CA HIS A 61 18.17 3.19 -19.79
C HIS A 61 18.44 4.65 -19.36
N GLY A 62 19.64 4.96 -18.87
CA GLY A 62 20.00 6.31 -18.42
C GLY A 62 19.42 6.71 -17.07
N LEU A 63 18.83 5.76 -16.32
CA LEU A 63 18.24 6.00 -15.00
C LEU A 63 19.09 5.38 -13.90
N SER A 64 19.26 6.12 -12.81
CA SER A 64 19.92 5.60 -11.62
C SER A 64 19.06 4.52 -10.94
N LEU A 65 19.67 3.36 -10.68
CA LEU A 65 18.99 2.18 -10.15
C LEU A 65 18.39 2.40 -8.76
N VAL A 66 19.11 3.13 -7.89
CA VAL A 66 18.69 3.31 -6.48
C VAL A 66 17.38 4.10 -6.38
N PRO A 67 17.23 5.28 -7.00
CA PRO A 67 15.96 6.02 -7.00
C PRO A 67 14.83 5.22 -7.65
N PHE A 68 15.11 4.44 -8.71
CA PHE A 68 14.13 3.61 -9.38
C PHE A 68 13.57 2.51 -8.45
N LEU A 69 14.43 1.79 -7.75
CA LEU A 69 14.01 0.77 -6.79
C LEU A 69 13.35 1.37 -5.56
N TRP A 70 13.90 2.46 -5.01
CA TRP A 70 13.33 3.12 -3.85
C TRP A 70 11.91 3.61 -4.11
N SER A 71 11.67 4.26 -5.23
CA SER A 71 10.35 4.78 -5.61
C SER A 71 9.32 3.67 -5.89
N GLY A 72 9.77 2.46 -6.19
CA GLY A 72 8.91 1.31 -6.47
C GLY A 72 8.66 0.39 -5.28
N TYR A 73 9.68 0.14 -4.46
CA TYR A 73 9.64 -0.92 -3.45
C TYR A 73 8.72 -0.60 -2.26
N LEU A 74 8.77 0.62 -1.75
CA LEU A 74 7.94 1.01 -0.59
C LEU A 74 6.44 0.98 -0.87
N PRO A 75 5.95 1.50 -2.01
CA PRO A 75 4.55 1.33 -2.39
C PRO A 75 4.14 -0.13 -2.54
N LEU A 76 5.02 -0.98 -3.08
CA LEU A 76 4.79 -2.42 -3.18
C LEU A 76 4.60 -3.06 -1.80
N LEU A 77 5.46 -2.71 -0.84
CA LEU A 77 5.35 -3.20 0.54
C LEU A 77 4.04 -2.79 1.18
N LEU A 78 3.59 -1.54 0.98
CA LEU A 78 2.30 -1.09 1.51
C LEU A 78 1.15 -1.97 1.00
N PHE A 79 1.10 -2.23 -0.29
CA PHE A 79 0.08 -3.10 -0.90
C PHE A 79 0.11 -4.51 -0.30
N ARG A 80 1.30 -5.12 -0.21
CA ARG A 80 1.47 -6.50 0.28
C ARG A 80 1.16 -6.61 1.78
N HIS A 81 1.66 -5.68 2.58
CA HIS A 81 1.47 -5.69 4.03
C HIS A 81 0.00 -5.43 4.37
N LEU A 82 -0.61 -4.40 3.81
CA LEU A 82 -2.00 -4.07 4.10
C LEU A 82 -2.92 -5.23 3.67
N GLY A 83 -2.74 -5.75 2.46
CA GLY A 83 -3.52 -6.90 1.99
C GLY A 83 -3.35 -8.13 2.87
N GLY A 84 -2.10 -8.49 3.23
CA GLY A 84 -1.83 -9.62 4.11
C GLY A 84 -2.40 -9.45 5.53
N ARG A 85 -2.35 -8.24 6.07
CA ARG A 85 -2.83 -7.92 7.43
C ARG A 85 -4.36 -7.89 7.55
N ILE A 86 -5.05 -7.70 6.44
CA ILE A 86 -6.51 -7.65 6.45
C ILE A 86 -7.14 -9.04 6.34
N LEU A 87 -6.38 -10.06 5.97
CA LEU A 87 -6.89 -11.42 5.88
C LEU A 87 -7.35 -11.91 7.26
N GLY A 88 -8.58 -12.43 7.34
CA GLY A 88 -9.18 -12.95 8.58
C GLY A 88 -9.29 -11.92 9.71
N PHE A 89 -9.23 -10.61 9.41
CA PHE A 89 -9.22 -9.56 10.43
C PHE A 89 -10.49 -9.52 11.26
N VAL A 90 -11.62 -9.92 10.69
CA VAL A 90 -12.90 -9.93 11.38
C VAL A 90 -12.93 -11.10 12.37
N ARG A 91 -12.59 -12.31 11.92
CA ARG A 91 -12.49 -13.51 12.77
C ARG A 91 -11.51 -13.31 13.93
N ALA A 92 -10.36 -12.70 13.69
CA ALA A 92 -9.36 -12.41 14.73
C ALA A 92 -9.82 -11.36 15.77
N ASN A 93 -10.89 -10.61 15.50
CA ASN A 93 -11.39 -9.54 16.37
C ASN A 93 -12.86 -9.75 16.81
N VAL A 94 -13.40 -10.96 16.66
CA VAL A 94 -14.77 -11.31 17.08
C VAL A 94 -15.07 -10.84 18.51
N PRO A 95 -14.20 -11.04 19.53
CA PRO A 95 -14.48 -10.58 20.88
C PRO A 95 -14.74 -9.08 21.02
N LEU A 96 -14.12 -8.26 20.13
CA LEU A 96 -14.35 -6.81 20.12
C LEU A 96 -15.70 -6.43 19.51
N LEU A 97 -16.18 -7.23 18.56
CA LEU A 97 -17.44 -6.98 17.87
C LEU A 97 -18.67 -7.28 18.75
N TYR A 98 -18.52 -8.03 19.84
CA TYR A 98 -19.56 -8.16 20.88
C TYR A 98 -19.85 -6.83 21.56
N HIS A 99 -18.86 -5.93 21.61
CA HIS A 99 -19.09 -4.57 22.08
C HIS A 99 -19.74 -3.76 20.93
N GLN A 100 -21.02 -3.48 21.04
CA GLN A 100 -21.84 -2.84 19.99
C GLN A 100 -21.30 -1.48 19.49
N ARG A 101 -20.30 -0.91 20.15
CA ARG A 101 -19.65 0.37 19.77
C ARG A 101 -18.59 0.22 18.69
N VAL A 102 -18.01 -0.98 18.50
CA VAL A 102 -16.95 -1.24 17.51
C VAL A 102 -17.59 -1.84 16.25
N LYS A 103 -17.34 -1.22 15.11
CA LYS A 103 -17.77 -1.72 13.80
C LYS A 103 -16.61 -2.41 13.08
N ILE A 104 -16.93 -3.35 12.20
CA ILE A 104 -15.92 -4.02 11.35
C ILE A 104 -15.06 -2.98 10.60
N PHE A 105 -15.69 -1.93 10.10
CA PHE A 105 -15.02 -0.86 9.38
C PHE A 105 -14.03 -0.07 10.26
N ASP A 106 -14.29 0.07 11.56
CA ASP A 106 -13.37 0.75 12.48
C ASP A 106 -12.08 -0.06 12.68
N ILE A 107 -12.19 -1.40 12.75
CA ILE A 107 -11.03 -2.30 12.81
C ILE A 107 -10.23 -2.23 11.52
N PHE A 108 -10.91 -2.22 10.35
CA PHE A 108 -10.27 -2.04 9.06
C PHE A 108 -9.50 -0.71 9.00
N LEU A 109 -10.15 0.41 9.36
CA LEU A 109 -9.52 1.73 9.38
C LEU A 109 -8.30 1.80 10.29
N ALA A 110 -8.37 1.19 11.47
CA ALA A 110 -7.25 1.16 12.40
C ALA A 110 -6.03 0.43 11.82
N ARG A 111 -6.24 -0.73 11.18
CA ARG A 111 -5.17 -1.48 10.51
C ARG A 111 -4.62 -0.75 9.31
N ALA A 112 -5.49 -0.20 8.46
CA ALA A 112 -5.07 0.59 7.31
C ALA A 112 -4.25 1.82 7.73
N ALA A 113 -4.71 2.57 8.73
CA ALA A 113 -4.00 3.73 9.25
C ALA A 113 -2.61 3.36 9.78
N LEU A 114 -2.48 2.25 10.50
CA LEU A 114 -1.19 1.80 11.03
C LEU A 114 -0.23 1.41 9.91
N GLU A 115 -0.69 0.66 8.89
CA GLU A 115 0.16 0.27 7.75
C GLU A 115 0.59 1.49 6.92
N ILE A 116 -0.32 2.42 6.66
CA ILE A 116 -0.01 3.66 5.93
C ILE A 116 1.02 4.48 6.71
N PHE A 117 0.81 4.67 8.02
CA PHE A 117 1.75 5.41 8.87
C PHE A 117 3.12 4.74 8.90
N SER A 118 3.17 3.42 9.08
CA SER A 118 4.42 2.65 9.07
C SER A 118 5.17 2.80 7.74
N ASN A 119 4.45 2.70 6.63
CA ASN A 119 5.03 2.83 5.30
C ASN A 119 5.53 4.26 5.00
N LEU A 120 4.76 5.28 5.38
CA LEU A 120 5.19 6.68 5.24
C LEU A 120 6.43 6.97 6.10
N THR A 121 6.49 6.44 7.33
CA THR A 121 7.68 6.56 8.18
C THR A 121 8.89 5.90 7.51
N ALA A 122 8.73 4.69 6.96
CA ALA A 122 9.78 4.01 6.22
C ALA A 122 10.21 4.78 4.97
N LEU A 123 9.28 5.41 4.25
CA LEU A 123 9.57 6.26 3.10
C LEU A 123 10.45 7.46 3.50
N ILE A 124 10.07 8.16 4.56
CA ILE A 124 10.81 9.36 5.02
C ILE A 124 12.20 8.98 5.51
N VAL A 125 12.30 7.92 6.33
CA VAL A 125 13.60 7.51 6.91
C VAL A 125 14.52 6.95 5.83
N SER A 126 14.01 6.09 4.93
CA SER A 126 14.83 5.56 3.83
C SER A 126 15.27 6.66 2.86
N PHE A 127 14.39 7.64 2.58
CA PHE A 127 14.77 8.83 1.80
C PHE A 127 15.91 9.58 2.47
N ALA A 128 15.78 9.88 3.77
CA ALA A 128 16.82 10.60 4.52
C ALA A 128 18.17 9.86 4.49
N VAL A 129 18.16 8.53 4.65
CA VAL A 129 19.37 7.69 4.59
C VAL A 129 19.98 7.73 3.19
N PHE A 130 19.20 7.47 2.14
CA PHE A 130 19.71 7.44 0.77
C PHE A 130 20.16 8.82 0.27
N TYR A 131 19.49 9.88 0.69
CA TYR A 131 19.90 11.26 0.42
C TYR A 131 21.22 11.60 1.11
N ALA A 132 21.40 11.24 2.38
CA ALA A 132 22.62 11.49 3.13
C ALA A 132 23.86 10.81 2.54
N ILE A 133 23.70 9.63 1.90
CA ILE A 133 24.80 8.93 1.20
C ILE A 133 24.91 9.32 -0.27
N GLY A 134 24.12 10.28 -0.76
CA GLY A 134 24.14 10.75 -2.14
C GLY A 134 23.60 9.72 -3.16
N ALA A 135 22.80 8.75 -2.72
CA ALA A 135 22.25 7.71 -3.58
C ALA A 135 20.91 8.08 -4.22
N VAL A 136 20.17 9.01 -3.63
CA VAL A 136 18.88 9.53 -4.11
C VAL A 136 18.86 11.04 -3.97
N ASP A 137 18.44 11.74 -5.01
CA ASP A 137 18.19 13.18 -4.99
C ASP A 137 16.76 13.51 -4.59
N VAL A 138 16.52 14.78 -4.26
CA VAL A 138 15.15 15.26 -4.03
C VAL A 138 14.32 15.07 -5.30
N PRO A 139 13.10 14.54 -5.19
CA PRO A 139 12.22 14.38 -6.35
C PRO A 139 12.06 15.70 -7.10
N ARG A 140 12.17 15.63 -8.44
CA ARG A 140 12.16 16.83 -9.30
C ARG A 140 10.80 17.51 -9.38
N ASP A 141 9.73 16.71 -9.26
CA ASP A 141 8.34 17.18 -9.22
C ASP A 141 7.65 16.59 -7.99
N LEU A 142 7.70 17.33 -6.88
CA LEU A 142 7.09 16.91 -5.60
C LEU A 142 5.56 16.75 -5.70
N PRO A 143 4.79 17.66 -6.31
CA PRO A 143 3.35 17.48 -6.51
C PRO A 143 3.01 16.15 -7.19
N MET A 144 3.70 15.80 -8.27
CA MET A 144 3.47 14.56 -9.00
C MET A 144 3.86 13.33 -8.20
N PHE A 145 4.97 13.41 -7.45
CA PHE A 145 5.39 12.35 -6.53
C PHE A 145 4.33 12.07 -5.45
N TYR A 146 3.83 13.13 -4.78
CA TYR A 146 2.80 12.98 -3.75
C TYR A 146 1.48 12.47 -4.32
N LEU A 147 1.10 12.94 -5.50
CA LEU A 147 -0.11 12.48 -6.19
C LEU A 147 -0.02 10.97 -6.50
N GLY A 148 1.08 10.52 -7.08
CA GLY A 148 1.31 9.10 -7.37
C GLY A 148 1.31 8.26 -6.09
N TYR A 149 1.96 8.74 -5.03
CA TYR A 149 1.98 8.04 -3.74
C TYR A 149 0.59 7.99 -3.08
N PHE A 150 -0.19 9.04 -3.20
CA PHE A 150 -1.59 9.06 -2.77
C PHE A 150 -2.43 8.00 -3.50
N TYR A 151 -2.29 7.87 -4.82
CA TYR A 151 -2.98 6.83 -5.57
C TYR A 151 -2.53 5.42 -5.18
N MET A 152 -1.25 5.24 -4.85
CA MET A 152 -0.77 3.96 -4.32
C MET A 152 -1.40 3.60 -2.98
N ILE A 153 -1.49 4.56 -2.06
CA ILE A 153 -2.19 4.36 -0.78
C ILE A 153 -3.66 4.02 -1.04
N TRP A 154 -4.32 4.78 -1.91
CA TRP A 154 -5.72 4.54 -2.25
C TRP A 154 -5.94 3.14 -2.86
N TRP A 155 -5.08 2.76 -3.81
CA TRP A 155 -5.08 1.41 -4.36
C TRP A 155 -4.94 0.33 -3.29
N ALA A 156 -3.94 0.44 -2.42
CA ALA A 156 -3.69 -0.53 -1.36
C ALA A 156 -4.91 -0.67 -0.44
N VAL A 157 -5.54 0.45 -0.06
CA VAL A 157 -6.76 0.48 0.76
C VAL A 157 -7.95 -0.13 0.02
N ALA A 158 -8.16 0.21 -1.25
CA ALA A 158 -9.28 -0.30 -2.04
C ALA A 158 -9.19 -1.81 -2.25
N VAL A 159 -8.00 -2.33 -2.57
CA VAL A 159 -7.76 -3.77 -2.71
C VAL A 159 -7.90 -4.48 -1.36
N ALA A 160 -7.37 -3.90 -0.28
CA ALA A 160 -7.50 -4.48 1.05
C ALA A 160 -8.97 -4.56 1.51
N LEU A 161 -9.79 -3.54 1.21
CA LEU A 161 -11.25 -3.58 1.44
C LEU A 161 -11.90 -4.75 0.70
N PHE A 162 -11.59 -4.87 -0.58
CA PHE A 162 -12.15 -5.92 -1.44
C PHE A 162 -11.74 -7.32 -0.96
N ILE A 163 -10.44 -7.54 -0.74
CA ILE A 163 -9.90 -8.83 -0.33
C ILE A 163 -10.34 -9.19 1.10
N GLY A 164 -10.34 -8.22 2.00
CA GLY A 164 -10.81 -8.42 3.37
C GLY A 164 -12.27 -8.88 3.42
N ALA A 165 -13.14 -8.23 2.64
CA ALA A 165 -14.54 -8.63 2.55
C ALA A 165 -14.72 -10.01 1.89
N LEU A 166 -13.89 -10.36 0.91
CA LEU A 166 -13.93 -11.64 0.21
C LEU A 166 -13.40 -12.78 1.09
N CYS A 167 -12.37 -12.51 1.88
CA CYS A 167 -11.78 -13.49 2.81
C CYS A 167 -12.76 -13.96 3.89
N GLU A 168 -13.70 -13.09 4.32
CA GLU A 168 -14.74 -13.49 5.30
C GLU A 168 -15.83 -14.39 4.68
N ARG A 169 -15.89 -14.46 3.34
CA ARG A 169 -16.84 -15.30 2.61
C ARG A 169 -16.25 -16.64 2.16
N THR A 170 -14.93 -16.67 1.94
CA THR A 170 -14.27 -17.80 1.29
C THR A 170 -12.84 -17.97 1.81
N ASP A 171 -12.52 -19.16 2.33
CA ASP A 171 -11.22 -19.45 2.96
C ASP A 171 -10.04 -19.50 1.97
N TRP A 172 -10.30 -19.87 0.70
CA TRP A 172 -9.25 -19.95 -0.30
C TRP A 172 -8.58 -18.62 -0.62
N VAL A 173 -9.26 -17.49 -0.39
CA VAL A 173 -8.71 -16.14 -0.61
C VAL A 173 -7.48 -15.90 0.27
N GLN A 174 -7.51 -16.38 1.51
CA GLN A 174 -6.38 -16.26 2.42
C GLN A 174 -5.15 -17.01 1.89
N GLN A 175 -5.34 -18.19 1.33
CA GLN A 175 -4.26 -18.99 0.78
C GLN A 175 -3.75 -18.43 -0.56
N ALA A 176 -4.65 -17.90 -1.38
CA ALA A 176 -4.33 -17.34 -2.69
C ALA A 176 -3.63 -15.96 -2.62
N TRP A 177 -3.76 -15.23 -1.52
CA TRP A 177 -3.19 -13.87 -1.40
C TRP A 177 -1.67 -13.83 -1.62
N LEU A 178 -0.94 -14.73 -0.98
CA LEU A 178 0.53 -14.71 -1.04
C LEU A 178 1.03 -14.94 -2.48
N PRO A 179 0.66 -16.02 -3.19
CA PRO A 179 1.08 -16.21 -4.58
C PRO A 179 0.55 -15.11 -5.50
N TYR A 180 -0.69 -14.63 -5.31
CA TYR A 180 -1.24 -13.53 -6.07
C TYR A 180 -0.40 -12.25 -5.93
N SER A 181 -0.02 -11.87 -4.70
CA SER A 181 0.74 -10.65 -4.46
C SER A 181 2.14 -10.66 -5.08
N TYR A 182 2.77 -11.84 -5.21
CA TYR A 182 4.04 -12.00 -5.92
C TYR A 182 3.87 -11.95 -7.45
N LEU A 183 2.87 -12.63 -7.99
CA LEU A 183 2.56 -12.55 -9.42
C LEU A 183 2.20 -11.13 -9.83
N TYR A 184 1.37 -10.47 -9.03
CA TYR A 184 0.95 -9.10 -9.29
C TYR A 184 2.14 -8.12 -9.31
N MET A 185 3.15 -8.33 -8.46
CA MET A 185 4.38 -7.54 -8.46
C MET A 185 5.06 -7.51 -9.83
N MET A 186 5.05 -8.64 -10.57
CA MET A 186 5.68 -8.73 -11.89
C MET A 186 4.95 -7.86 -12.94
N PHE A 187 3.63 -7.72 -12.82
CA PHE A 187 2.80 -6.97 -13.76
C PHE A 187 2.51 -5.53 -13.32
N SER A 188 2.95 -5.14 -12.12
CA SER A 188 2.56 -3.87 -11.50
C SER A 188 3.24 -2.63 -12.05
N GLY A 189 4.31 -2.76 -12.84
CA GLY A 189 5.17 -1.64 -13.19
C GLY A 189 6.30 -1.39 -12.19
N PHE A 190 6.46 -2.23 -11.15
CA PHE A 190 7.58 -2.12 -10.21
C PHE A 190 8.94 -2.28 -10.92
N PHE A 191 9.05 -3.24 -11.83
CA PHE A 191 10.30 -3.58 -12.52
C PHE A 191 10.56 -2.82 -13.82
N TYR A 192 9.58 -2.08 -14.35
CA TYR A 192 9.66 -1.44 -15.65
C TYR A 192 8.91 -0.09 -15.68
N LEU A 193 9.24 0.74 -16.66
CA LEU A 193 8.41 1.85 -17.09
C LEU A 193 7.50 1.38 -18.24
N ALA A 194 6.29 1.90 -18.30
CA ALA A 194 5.37 1.56 -19.38
C ALA A 194 5.97 1.86 -20.76
N ASP A 195 6.83 2.89 -20.84
CA ASP A 195 7.51 3.28 -22.08
C ASP A 195 8.52 2.24 -22.60
N TRP A 196 9.05 1.37 -21.72
CA TRP A 196 9.96 0.28 -22.13
C TRP A 196 9.23 -0.91 -22.76
N LEU A 197 7.90 -0.96 -22.64
CA LEU A 197 7.09 -2.05 -23.16
C LEU A 197 6.70 -1.81 -24.61
N PRO A 198 6.58 -2.88 -25.44
CA PRO A 198 5.94 -2.79 -26.74
C PRO A 198 4.52 -2.23 -26.65
N PRO A 199 4.02 -1.51 -27.67
CA PRO A 199 2.74 -0.79 -27.60
C PRO A 199 1.55 -1.63 -27.13
N GLY A 200 1.47 -2.91 -27.52
CA GLY A 200 0.40 -3.81 -27.10
C GLY A 200 0.45 -4.13 -25.60
N LEU A 201 1.61 -4.44 -25.05
CA LEU A 201 1.80 -4.73 -23.62
C LEU A 201 1.69 -3.44 -22.78
N ARG A 202 2.16 -2.31 -23.30
CA ARG A 202 2.03 -0.99 -22.65
C ARG A 202 0.56 -0.69 -22.37
N ASN A 203 -0.31 -0.83 -23.37
CA ASN A 203 -1.74 -0.56 -23.21
C ASN A 203 -2.35 -1.46 -22.13
N VAL A 204 -2.03 -2.76 -22.12
CA VAL A 204 -2.51 -3.69 -21.11
C VAL A 204 -2.00 -3.30 -19.71
N ALA A 205 -0.73 -2.93 -19.56
CA ALA A 205 -0.16 -2.50 -18.29
C ALA A 205 -0.83 -1.21 -17.77
N LEU A 206 -1.10 -0.25 -18.66
CA LEU A 206 -1.73 1.02 -18.29
C LEU A 206 -3.22 0.90 -17.93
N TYR A 207 -3.90 -0.21 -18.26
CA TYR A 207 -5.23 -0.48 -17.71
C TYR A 207 -5.22 -0.75 -16.19
N GLN A 208 -4.06 -1.02 -15.59
CA GLN A 208 -3.96 -1.22 -14.17
C GLN A 208 -3.76 0.11 -13.43
N PRO A 209 -4.66 0.51 -12.51
CA PRO A 209 -4.50 1.76 -11.75
C PRO A 209 -3.20 1.82 -10.94
N TYR A 210 -2.68 0.66 -10.56
CA TYR A 210 -1.42 0.53 -9.85
C TYR A 210 -0.21 0.93 -10.72
N THR A 211 -0.18 0.49 -11.97
CA THR A 211 0.85 0.90 -12.95
C THR A 211 0.79 2.40 -13.20
N GLN A 212 -0.41 2.97 -13.32
CA GLN A 212 -0.61 4.40 -13.45
C GLN A 212 -0.01 5.19 -12.29
N ALA A 213 -0.23 4.72 -11.06
CA ALA A 213 0.33 5.34 -9.87
C ALA A 213 1.87 5.27 -9.85
N TYR A 214 2.47 4.14 -10.29
CA TYR A 214 3.92 4.03 -10.45
C TYR A 214 4.48 5.02 -11.47
N GLU A 215 3.82 5.17 -12.62
CA GLU A 215 4.20 6.14 -13.63
C GLU A 215 4.24 7.57 -13.04
N MET A 216 3.22 7.94 -12.25
CA MET A 216 3.18 9.25 -11.59
C MET A 216 4.28 9.42 -10.52
N ILE A 217 4.54 8.40 -9.69
CA ILE A 217 5.63 8.45 -8.72
C ILE A 217 6.96 8.67 -9.43
N ARG A 218 7.22 7.94 -10.51
CA ARG A 218 8.46 8.04 -11.28
C ARG A 218 8.57 9.35 -12.04
N ALA A 219 7.47 9.86 -12.59
CA ALA A 219 7.43 11.21 -13.13
C ALA A 219 7.86 12.24 -12.10
N GLY A 220 7.42 12.07 -10.83
CA GLY A 220 7.84 12.91 -9.72
C GLY A 220 9.32 12.81 -9.39
N VAL A 221 9.88 11.59 -9.37
CA VAL A 221 11.30 11.36 -9.03
C VAL A 221 12.23 11.81 -10.15
N PHE A 222 11.97 11.40 -11.39
CA PHE A 222 12.87 11.59 -12.52
C PHE A 222 12.54 12.84 -13.38
N GLY A 223 11.33 13.42 -13.22
CA GLY A 223 10.89 14.60 -13.98
C GLY A 223 10.86 14.33 -15.48
N THR A 224 11.37 15.28 -16.26
CA THR A 224 11.37 15.25 -17.73
C THR A 224 12.40 14.30 -18.37
N THR A 225 13.18 13.58 -17.57
CA THR A 225 14.15 12.61 -18.09
C THR A 225 13.53 11.31 -18.57
N ILE A 226 12.27 11.08 -18.24
CA ILE A 226 11.50 9.90 -18.65
C ILE A 226 10.17 10.31 -19.27
N THR A 227 9.69 9.48 -20.20
CA THR A 227 8.32 9.58 -20.71
C THR A 227 7.41 8.75 -19.83
N THR A 228 6.41 9.37 -19.24
CA THR A 228 5.43 8.69 -18.39
C THR A 228 4.03 8.82 -18.95
N HIS A 229 3.21 7.82 -18.67
CA HIS A 229 1.86 7.70 -19.22
C HIS A 229 0.78 7.71 -18.12
N GLY A 230 1.09 8.26 -16.93
CA GLY A 230 0.14 8.31 -15.82
C GLY A 230 -1.05 9.22 -16.10
N ASP A 231 -2.27 8.67 -16.02
CA ASP A 231 -3.54 9.41 -16.16
C ASP A 231 -4.26 9.51 -14.80
N PRO A 232 -4.27 10.68 -14.14
CA PRO A 232 -4.93 10.90 -12.87
C PRO A 232 -6.44 10.71 -12.94
N ILE A 233 -7.08 11.09 -14.06
CA ILE A 233 -8.54 11.03 -14.20
C ILE A 233 -8.97 9.57 -14.24
N TYR A 234 -8.36 8.79 -15.14
CA TYR A 234 -8.60 7.35 -15.21
C TYR A 234 -8.39 6.66 -13.88
N THR A 235 -7.25 6.93 -13.22
CA THR A 235 -6.88 6.33 -11.95
C THR A 235 -7.90 6.63 -10.86
N THR A 236 -8.38 7.89 -10.78
CA THR A 236 -9.42 8.30 -9.83
C THR A 236 -10.70 7.50 -10.03
N PHE A 237 -11.22 7.41 -11.25
CA PHE A 237 -12.45 6.68 -11.53
C PHE A 237 -12.32 5.18 -11.24
N ALA A 238 -11.22 4.57 -11.68
CA ALA A 238 -10.97 3.14 -11.44
C ALA A 238 -10.88 2.82 -9.94
N LEU A 239 -10.17 3.63 -9.16
CA LEU A 239 -10.06 3.45 -7.72
C LEU A 239 -11.35 3.75 -6.97
N ALA A 240 -12.13 4.74 -7.40
CA ALA A 240 -13.44 5.02 -6.83
C ALA A 240 -14.39 3.83 -7.02
N ILE A 241 -14.45 3.25 -8.21
CA ILE A 241 -15.28 2.07 -8.50
C ILE A 241 -14.84 0.89 -7.62
N LEU A 242 -13.54 0.61 -7.55
CA LEU A 242 -13.01 -0.48 -6.75
C LEU A 242 -13.31 -0.28 -5.25
N THR A 243 -13.17 0.94 -4.75
CA THR A 243 -13.47 1.29 -3.36
C THR A 243 -14.96 1.11 -3.04
N LEU A 244 -15.85 1.60 -3.91
CA LEU A 244 -17.29 1.44 -3.74
C LEU A 244 -17.69 -0.04 -3.74
N PHE A 245 -17.10 -0.83 -4.62
CA PHE A 245 -17.33 -2.26 -4.68
C PHE A 245 -16.82 -2.98 -3.42
N GLY A 246 -15.62 -2.64 -2.95
CA GLY A 246 -15.08 -3.15 -1.68
C GLY A 246 -15.95 -2.79 -0.46
N LEU A 247 -16.44 -1.55 -0.40
CA LEU A 247 -17.35 -1.10 0.67
C LEU A 247 -18.69 -1.83 0.61
N TRP A 248 -19.24 -2.04 -0.58
CA TRP A 248 -20.47 -2.78 -0.78
C TRP A 248 -20.31 -4.23 -0.29
N LEU A 249 -19.22 -4.90 -0.64
CA LEU A 249 -18.92 -6.25 -0.15
C LEU A 249 -18.73 -6.29 1.37
N MET A 250 -18.04 -5.29 1.95
CA MET A 250 -17.79 -5.22 3.39
C MET A 250 -19.05 -5.02 4.22
N ARG A 251 -20.10 -4.40 3.66
CA ARG A 251 -21.37 -4.16 4.34
C ARG A 251 -21.99 -5.45 4.90
N ASP A 252 -21.88 -6.53 4.13
CA ASP A 252 -22.54 -7.80 4.47
C ASP A 252 -21.61 -8.77 5.23
N ALA A 253 -20.35 -8.40 5.45
CA ALA A 253 -19.35 -9.26 6.09
C ALA A 253 -19.76 -9.74 7.50
N ARG A 254 -20.57 -8.94 8.22
CA ARG A 254 -21.06 -9.29 9.56
C ARG A 254 -22.02 -10.49 9.58
N GLN A 255 -22.72 -10.75 8.48
CA GLN A 255 -23.70 -11.86 8.41
C GLN A 255 -23.03 -13.22 8.39
N TYR A 256 -21.79 -13.29 7.85
CA TYR A 256 -21.05 -14.55 7.72
C TYR A 256 -20.39 -15.03 9.01
N ILE A 257 -20.21 -14.12 10.00
CA ILE A 257 -19.59 -14.46 11.29
C ILE A 257 -20.59 -15.07 12.27
N MET A 258 -21.88 -14.76 12.13
CA MET A 258 -22.93 -15.23 13.04
C MET A 258 -23.49 -16.60 12.67
N ILE A 259 -22.98 -17.23 11.61
CA ILE A 259 -23.46 -18.52 11.10
C ILE A 259 -22.51 -19.69 11.50
N GLU A 260 -21.31 -19.38 11.97
CA GLU A 260 -20.38 -20.34 12.60
C GLU A 260 -20.46 -20.24 14.14
#